data_43eb1c4321c58542bf6142636f8b22a0
#
_entry.id   43eb1c4321c58542bf6142636f8b22a0
#
_cell.length_a   1.000
_cell.length_b   1.000
_cell.length_c   1.000
_cell.angle_alpha   90.00
_cell.angle_beta   90.00
_cell.angle_gamma   90.00
#
_symmetry.space_group_name_H-M   'P 1'
#
loop_
_entity.id
_entity.type
_entity.pdbx_description
1 polymer ?
#
loop_
_entity_poly.entity_id
_entity_poly.type
_entity_poly.pdbx_seq_one_letter_code
_entity_poly.pdbx_strand_id
1 'polypeptide(L)'
;MDLGLKGKKALVTGGTRGIGRAIADLLVEEGCDVAVCARTHEQVTDAVAAFKAKGVNAYGEAFDVADGDALAAFVDKAAGALGGLDVFVSNISGAMGGGNDPASWRHAVEVDILSTVRGCEAAAPHLEKSGAGSLVVIGTVSAVEVSGPRRPYSAVKAALIPYVKNLARDLAPKNVRANLVSPGTIYFKGGVWNMVEQGMPDYFKTALGRNPMGRMGTPEEVANATVFLASPRASFITGANLVCDGGITQRVGF
;
A
#
# COMPACT_ATOMS: atom_id res chain seq x y z
N MET A 1 7.87 20.81 -4.52
CA MET A 1 7.50 20.37 -5.90
C MET A 1 6.00 20.21 -5.91
N ASP A 2 5.30 20.84 -6.81
CA ASP A 2 3.87 20.56 -7.00
C ASP A 2 3.72 19.19 -7.68
N LEU A 3 3.04 18.27 -7.02
CA LEU A 3 2.80 16.92 -7.54
C LEU A 3 1.65 16.84 -8.55
N GLY A 4 0.83 17.91 -8.67
CA GLY A 4 -0.32 17.95 -9.60
C GLY A 4 -1.47 17.03 -9.18
N LEU A 5 -1.62 16.79 -7.88
CA LEU A 5 -2.63 15.88 -7.33
C LEU A 5 -3.92 16.57 -6.86
N LYS A 6 -3.93 17.90 -6.80
CA LYS A 6 -5.10 18.66 -6.34
C LYS A 6 -6.36 18.32 -7.15
N GLY A 7 -7.43 17.94 -6.46
CA GLY A 7 -8.70 17.55 -7.05
C GLY A 7 -8.75 16.13 -7.64
N LYS A 8 -7.65 15.36 -7.56
CA LYS A 8 -7.63 13.94 -7.92
C LYS A 8 -8.36 13.10 -6.88
N LYS A 9 -8.83 11.93 -7.28
CA LYS A 9 -9.59 10.98 -6.47
C LYS A 9 -8.73 9.77 -6.20
N ALA A 10 -8.46 9.49 -4.94
CA ALA A 10 -7.59 8.40 -4.52
C ALA A 10 -8.32 7.41 -3.61
N LEU A 11 -8.01 6.12 -3.76
CA LEU A 11 -8.45 5.07 -2.86
C LEU A 11 -7.24 4.36 -2.27
N VAL A 12 -7.21 4.25 -0.93
CA VAL A 12 -6.14 3.56 -0.20
C VAL A 12 -6.73 2.44 0.65
N THR A 13 -6.41 1.19 0.33
CA THR A 13 -6.80 0.06 1.17
C THR A 13 -5.95 -0.01 2.44
N GLY A 14 -6.56 -0.33 3.59
CA GLY A 14 -5.86 -0.29 4.87
C GLY A 14 -5.40 1.13 5.27
N GLY A 15 -6.19 2.17 4.89
CA GLY A 15 -5.82 3.59 5.01
C GLY A 15 -6.05 4.23 6.39
N THR A 16 -6.29 3.44 7.45
CA THR A 16 -6.63 4.00 8.78
C THR A 16 -5.47 4.07 9.76
N ARG A 17 -4.35 3.39 9.50
CA ARG A 17 -3.16 3.38 10.37
C ARG A 17 -1.87 3.12 9.60
N GLY A 18 -0.73 3.41 10.23
CA GLY A 18 0.61 3.10 9.71
C GLY A 18 0.85 3.66 8.31
N ILE A 19 1.47 2.86 7.44
CA ILE A 19 1.83 3.28 6.06
C ILE A 19 0.60 3.75 5.28
N GLY A 20 -0.50 2.98 5.30
CA GLY A 20 -1.71 3.36 4.57
C GLY A 20 -2.32 4.67 5.04
N ARG A 21 -2.28 4.95 6.36
CA ARG A 21 -2.76 6.23 6.89
C ARG A 21 -1.84 7.37 6.49
N ALA A 22 -0.54 7.22 6.56
CA ALA A 22 0.40 8.25 6.12
C ALA A 22 0.25 8.56 4.61
N ILE A 23 0.00 7.53 3.78
CA ILE A 23 -0.30 7.72 2.35
C ILE A 23 -1.59 8.51 2.17
N ALA A 24 -2.66 8.14 2.87
CA ALA A 24 -3.94 8.84 2.78
C ALA A 24 -3.84 10.30 3.29
N ASP A 25 -3.15 10.52 4.41
CA ASP A 25 -2.91 11.87 4.95
C ASP A 25 -2.14 12.75 3.96
N LEU A 26 -1.09 12.23 3.32
CA LEU A 26 -0.30 12.99 2.33
C LEU A 26 -1.11 13.27 1.05
N LEU A 27 -1.91 12.30 0.57
CA LEU A 27 -2.83 12.54 -0.56
C LEU A 27 -3.83 13.65 -0.26
N VAL A 28 -4.37 13.68 0.97
CA VAL A 28 -5.26 14.76 1.43
C VAL A 28 -4.52 16.10 1.50
N GLU A 29 -3.27 16.13 1.97
CA GLU A 29 -2.43 17.34 2.01
C GLU A 29 -2.12 17.89 0.61
N GLU A 30 -1.98 16.99 -0.38
CA GLU A 30 -1.85 17.35 -1.80
C GLU A 30 -3.21 17.75 -2.44
N GLY A 31 -4.31 17.74 -1.67
CA GLY A 31 -5.64 18.16 -2.11
C GLY A 31 -6.45 17.11 -2.87
N CYS A 32 -6.15 15.82 -2.66
CA CYS A 32 -6.97 14.73 -3.20
C CYS A 32 -8.24 14.53 -2.38
N ASP A 33 -9.33 14.17 -3.05
CA ASP A 33 -10.44 13.45 -2.43
C ASP A 33 -10.02 12.01 -2.16
N VAL A 34 -10.33 11.45 -0.97
CA VAL A 34 -9.77 10.16 -0.55
C VAL A 34 -10.82 9.20 -0.05
N ALA A 35 -10.77 7.95 -0.53
CA ALA A 35 -11.50 6.82 0.04
C ALA A 35 -10.55 5.86 0.76
N VAL A 36 -11.00 5.31 1.89
CA VAL A 36 -10.24 4.33 2.68
C VAL A 36 -11.11 3.19 3.17
N CYS A 37 -10.51 1.99 3.32
CA CYS A 37 -11.15 0.89 4.01
C CYS A 37 -10.23 0.29 5.09
N ALA A 38 -10.85 -0.32 6.09
CA ALA A 38 -10.19 -1.11 7.12
C ALA A 38 -11.21 -2.04 7.79
N ARG A 39 -10.76 -2.90 8.71
CA ARG A 39 -11.66 -3.82 9.42
C ARG A 39 -12.44 -3.18 10.56
N THR A 40 -11.94 -2.10 11.13
CA THR A 40 -12.49 -1.47 12.33
C THR A 40 -13.30 -0.24 11.95
N HIS A 41 -14.62 -0.28 12.22
CA HIS A 41 -15.56 0.79 11.86
C HIS A 41 -15.17 2.14 12.46
N GLU A 42 -14.84 2.18 13.75
CA GLU A 42 -14.42 3.39 14.46
C GLU A 42 -13.21 4.06 13.78
N GLN A 43 -12.16 3.26 13.46
CA GLN A 43 -10.96 3.79 12.78
C GLN A 43 -11.26 4.37 11.40
N VAL A 44 -12.21 3.78 10.67
CA VAL A 44 -12.64 4.30 9.36
C VAL A 44 -13.39 5.61 9.54
N THR A 45 -14.33 5.67 10.50
CA THR A 45 -15.11 6.87 10.81
C THR A 45 -14.21 8.03 11.20
N ASP A 46 -13.25 7.79 12.09
CA ASP A 46 -12.28 8.80 12.55
C ASP A 46 -11.39 9.30 11.40
N ALA A 47 -10.92 8.37 10.54
CA ALA A 47 -10.10 8.74 9.39
C ALA A 47 -10.87 9.63 8.41
N VAL A 48 -12.09 9.22 8.05
CA VAL A 48 -12.96 9.99 7.14
C VAL A 48 -13.29 11.36 7.72
N ALA A 49 -13.59 11.45 9.01
CA ALA A 49 -13.85 12.73 9.68
C ALA A 49 -12.61 13.65 9.64
N ALA A 50 -11.43 13.10 9.92
CA ALA A 50 -10.17 13.85 9.88
C ALA A 50 -9.85 14.38 8.47
N PHE A 51 -10.12 13.60 7.42
CA PHE A 51 -9.92 14.03 6.03
C PHE A 51 -10.90 15.14 5.63
N LYS A 52 -12.19 14.98 5.95
CA LYS A 52 -13.20 16.02 5.72
C LYS A 52 -12.89 17.34 6.42
N ALA A 53 -12.32 17.28 7.64
CA ALA A 53 -11.89 18.46 8.37
C ALA A 53 -10.75 19.23 7.66
N LYS A 54 -9.98 18.57 6.78
CA LYS A 54 -8.97 19.20 5.92
C LYS A 54 -9.57 19.78 4.62
N GLY A 55 -10.88 19.70 4.41
CA GLY A 55 -11.58 20.34 3.30
C GLY A 55 -11.67 19.52 2.02
N VAL A 56 -11.35 18.25 2.05
CA VAL A 56 -11.50 17.33 0.91
C VAL A 56 -12.75 16.46 1.05
N ASN A 57 -13.26 15.93 -0.05
CA ASN A 57 -14.27 14.89 0.01
C ASN A 57 -13.63 13.57 0.47
N ALA A 58 -14.31 12.86 1.38
CA ALA A 58 -13.79 11.60 1.91
C ALA A 58 -14.89 10.56 2.12
N TYR A 59 -14.57 9.30 1.80
CA TYR A 59 -15.45 8.14 1.92
C TYR A 59 -14.73 6.98 2.60
N GLY A 60 -15.46 6.08 3.27
CA GLY A 60 -14.86 4.90 3.86
C GLY A 60 -15.85 3.85 4.28
N GLU A 61 -15.45 2.58 4.20
CA GLU A 61 -16.23 1.42 4.69
C GLU A 61 -15.36 0.48 5.52
N ALA A 62 -15.98 -0.19 6.47
CA ALA A 62 -15.33 -1.20 7.30
C ALA A 62 -15.74 -2.60 6.86
N PHE A 63 -14.78 -3.39 6.41
CA PHE A 63 -14.95 -4.80 6.03
C PHE A 63 -13.60 -5.52 6.04
N ASP A 64 -13.62 -6.85 5.92
CA ASP A 64 -12.40 -7.64 5.71
C ASP A 64 -12.11 -7.76 4.22
N VAL A 65 -10.92 -7.35 3.81
CA VAL A 65 -10.47 -7.42 2.40
C VAL A 65 -10.30 -8.85 1.86
N ALA A 66 -10.31 -9.85 2.73
CA ALA A 66 -10.40 -11.26 2.32
C ALA A 66 -11.77 -11.58 1.69
N ASP A 67 -12.83 -10.81 1.99
CA ASP A 67 -14.07 -10.81 1.23
C ASP A 67 -13.88 -10.03 -0.06
N GLY A 68 -13.61 -10.77 -1.14
CA GLY A 68 -13.31 -10.17 -2.45
C GLY A 68 -14.49 -9.47 -3.09
N ASP A 69 -15.71 -9.93 -2.84
CA ASP A 69 -16.93 -9.29 -3.35
C ASP A 69 -17.17 -7.96 -2.64
N ALA A 70 -16.96 -7.91 -1.31
CA ALA A 70 -17.01 -6.67 -0.55
C ALA A 70 -15.96 -5.66 -1.00
N LEU A 71 -14.73 -6.12 -1.31
CA LEU A 71 -13.66 -5.25 -1.80
C LEU A 71 -13.99 -4.67 -3.17
N ALA A 72 -14.46 -5.48 -4.12
CA ALA A 72 -14.85 -5.00 -5.44
C ALA A 72 -16.02 -3.99 -5.36
N ALA A 73 -17.06 -4.32 -4.60
CA ALA A 73 -18.19 -3.42 -4.37
C ALA A 73 -17.76 -2.11 -3.69
N PHE A 74 -16.79 -2.16 -2.77
CA PHE A 74 -16.25 -0.95 -2.13
C PHE A 74 -15.52 -0.05 -3.14
N VAL A 75 -14.73 -0.62 -4.07
CA VAL A 75 -14.06 0.18 -5.11
C VAL A 75 -15.07 0.94 -5.95
N ASP A 76 -16.16 0.28 -6.40
CA ASP A 76 -17.22 0.92 -7.19
C ASP A 76 -17.95 2.02 -6.41
N LYS A 77 -18.31 1.76 -5.15
CA LYS A 77 -18.94 2.75 -4.27
C LYS A 77 -18.03 3.95 -4.00
N ALA A 78 -16.74 3.70 -3.77
CA ALA A 78 -15.75 4.75 -3.54
C ALA A 78 -15.59 5.63 -4.78
N ALA A 79 -15.47 5.03 -5.97
CA ALA A 79 -15.43 5.76 -7.22
C ALA A 79 -16.70 6.58 -7.45
N GLY A 80 -17.88 6.03 -7.12
CA GLY A 80 -19.15 6.76 -7.18
C GLY A 80 -19.20 7.93 -6.20
N ALA A 81 -18.81 7.72 -4.94
CA ALA A 81 -18.82 8.74 -3.88
C ALA A 81 -17.83 9.90 -4.14
N LEU A 82 -16.68 9.62 -4.75
CA LEU A 82 -15.67 10.63 -5.11
C LEU A 82 -15.89 11.25 -6.48
N GLY A 83 -16.80 10.69 -7.31
CA GLY A 83 -17.03 11.15 -8.67
C GLY A 83 -15.93 10.72 -9.66
N GLY A 84 -15.28 9.59 -9.42
CA GLY A 84 -14.23 8.97 -10.23
C GLY A 84 -13.12 8.36 -9.41
N LEU A 85 -12.08 7.84 -10.08
CA LEU A 85 -10.88 7.30 -9.44
C LEU A 85 -9.66 7.57 -10.32
N ASP A 86 -8.68 8.32 -9.81
CA ASP A 86 -7.41 8.62 -10.48
C ASP A 86 -6.25 7.80 -9.91
N VAL A 87 -6.30 7.47 -8.62
CA VAL A 87 -5.23 6.77 -7.89
C VAL A 87 -5.81 5.62 -7.09
N PHE A 88 -5.24 4.43 -7.25
CA PHE A 88 -5.51 3.28 -6.40
C PHE A 88 -4.22 2.82 -5.70
N VAL A 89 -4.24 2.75 -4.36
CA VAL A 89 -3.13 2.24 -3.56
C VAL A 89 -3.56 0.95 -2.84
N SER A 90 -3.00 -0.18 -3.26
CA SER A 90 -3.13 -1.44 -2.54
C SER A 90 -2.08 -1.53 -1.43
N ASN A 91 -2.51 -1.25 -0.18
CA ASN A 91 -1.64 -1.26 1.00
C ASN A 91 -2.03 -2.36 1.99
N ILE A 92 -2.58 -3.45 1.50
CA ILE A 92 -3.03 -4.58 2.33
C ILE A 92 -1.83 -5.43 2.76
N SER A 93 -1.85 -5.92 4.00
CA SER A 93 -0.89 -6.89 4.48
C SER A 93 -1.46 -7.78 5.58
N GLY A 94 -1.38 -9.09 5.38
CA GLY A 94 -1.59 -10.13 6.38
C GLY A 94 -0.32 -10.48 7.16
N ALA A 95 0.74 -9.70 7.02
CA ALA A 95 2.14 -9.98 7.33
C ALA A 95 2.43 -10.60 8.69
N MET A 96 1.62 -10.34 9.66
CA MET A 96 1.96 -10.64 11.06
C MET A 96 1.11 -11.73 11.69
N GLY A 97 0.19 -12.28 10.94
CA GLY A 97 -0.62 -13.40 11.39
C GLY A 97 -0.01 -14.74 10.99
N GLY A 98 0.11 -15.63 11.95
CA GLY A 98 0.26 -17.03 11.67
C GLY A 98 1.69 -17.59 11.70
N GLY A 99 1.72 -18.91 11.71
CA GLY A 99 2.89 -19.75 11.65
C GLY A 99 3.30 -20.06 10.21
N ASN A 100 3.78 -21.31 10.02
CA ASN A 100 4.16 -21.84 8.71
C ASN A 100 3.31 -23.07 8.32
N ASP A 101 2.15 -23.20 8.94
CA ASP A 101 1.17 -24.26 8.66
C ASP A 101 0.32 -23.94 7.42
N PRO A 102 -0.37 -24.93 6.83
CA PRO A 102 -1.16 -24.73 5.62
C PRO A 102 -2.29 -23.68 5.75
N ALA A 103 -2.83 -23.46 6.95
CA ALA A 103 -3.88 -22.46 7.15
C ALA A 103 -3.30 -21.04 7.07
N SER A 104 -2.12 -20.83 7.70
CA SER A 104 -1.36 -19.56 7.60
C SER A 104 -0.99 -19.24 6.14
N TRP A 105 -0.60 -20.25 5.34
CA TRP A 105 -0.33 -20.05 3.92
C TRP A 105 -1.58 -19.65 3.14
N ARG A 106 -2.72 -20.33 3.35
CA ARG A 106 -3.98 -19.98 2.69
C ARG A 106 -4.42 -18.56 3.04
N HIS A 107 -4.35 -18.20 4.32
CA HIS A 107 -4.66 -16.84 4.76
C HIS A 107 -3.76 -15.77 4.12
N ALA A 108 -2.46 -16.01 4.05
CA ALA A 108 -1.54 -15.08 3.40
C ALA A 108 -1.81 -14.93 1.89
N VAL A 109 -2.12 -16.02 1.19
CA VAL A 109 -2.52 -15.95 -0.23
C VAL A 109 -3.80 -15.13 -0.38
N GLU A 110 -4.81 -15.38 0.43
CA GLU A 110 -6.09 -14.65 0.36
C GLU A 110 -5.90 -13.16 0.62
N VAL A 111 -5.21 -12.80 1.72
CA VAL A 111 -5.06 -11.40 2.15
C VAL A 111 -4.01 -10.64 1.34
N ASP A 112 -2.85 -11.22 1.04
CA ASP A 112 -1.76 -10.47 0.41
C ASP A 112 -1.78 -10.55 -1.13
N ILE A 113 -2.24 -11.66 -1.72
CA ILE A 113 -2.29 -11.83 -3.18
C ILE A 113 -3.69 -11.54 -3.71
N LEU A 114 -4.68 -12.36 -3.33
CA LEU A 114 -5.99 -12.33 -3.98
C LEU A 114 -6.72 -11.01 -3.73
N SER A 115 -6.62 -10.43 -2.52
CA SER A 115 -7.20 -9.11 -2.28
C SER A 115 -6.52 -8.01 -3.10
N THR A 116 -5.18 -8.07 -3.27
CA THR A 116 -4.46 -7.13 -4.14
C THR A 116 -4.91 -7.27 -5.59
N VAL A 117 -4.98 -8.49 -6.11
CA VAL A 117 -5.46 -8.76 -7.49
C VAL A 117 -6.88 -8.24 -7.67
N ARG A 118 -7.83 -8.64 -6.81
CA ARG A 118 -9.24 -8.21 -6.90
C ARG A 118 -9.39 -6.69 -6.81
N GLY A 119 -8.65 -6.04 -5.91
CA GLY A 119 -8.66 -4.58 -5.80
C GLY A 119 -8.13 -3.88 -7.05
N CYS A 120 -7.04 -4.38 -7.63
CA CYS A 120 -6.48 -3.85 -8.87
C CYS A 120 -7.42 -4.04 -10.07
N GLU A 121 -8.01 -5.23 -10.23
CA GLU A 121 -8.97 -5.52 -11.30
C GLU A 121 -10.24 -4.66 -11.19
N ALA A 122 -10.77 -4.47 -9.97
CA ALA A 122 -11.92 -3.60 -9.74
C ALA A 122 -11.58 -2.12 -10.01
N ALA A 123 -10.37 -1.67 -9.66
CA ALA A 123 -9.95 -0.28 -9.86
C ALA A 123 -9.61 0.05 -11.32
N ALA A 124 -9.09 -0.91 -12.09
CA ALA A 124 -8.58 -0.67 -13.44
C ALA A 124 -9.59 0.04 -14.37
N PRO A 125 -10.88 -0.34 -14.48
CA PRO A 125 -11.83 0.34 -15.34
C PRO A 125 -12.08 1.82 -14.95
N HIS A 126 -12.02 2.13 -13.66
CA HIS A 126 -12.16 3.51 -13.16
C HIS A 126 -10.91 4.34 -13.47
N LEU A 127 -9.72 3.75 -13.29
CA LEU A 127 -8.44 4.38 -13.61
C LEU A 127 -8.30 4.65 -15.13
N GLU A 128 -8.77 3.73 -15.96
CA GLU A 128 -8.83 3.93 -17.42
C GLU A 128 -9.72 5.13 -17.79
N LYS A 129 -10.90 5.25 -17.18
CA LYS A 129 -11.83 6.37 -17.38
C LYS A 129 -11.25 7.71 -16.96
N SER A 130 -10.31 7.75 -16.01
CA SER A 130 -9.66 8.99 -15.60
C SER A 130 -8.73 9.58 -16.68
N GLY A 131 -8.30 8.75 -17.64
CA GLY A 131 -7.41 9.14 -18.74
C GLY A 131 -5.93 9.30 -18.35
N ALA A 132 -5.60 9.22 -17.06
CA ALA A 132 -4.22 9.28 -16.53
C ALA A 132 -4.12 8.58 -15.18
N GLY A 133 -4.62 7.34 -15.10
CA GLY A 133 -4.71 6.57 -13.87
C GLY A 133 -3.36 6.12 -13.32
N SER A 134 -3.29 5.96 -11.99
CA SER A 134 -2.10 5.41 -11.32
C SER A 134 -2.47 4.37 -10.27
N LEU A 135 -1.81 3.22 -10.34
CA LEU A 135 -1.93 2.11 -9.41
C LEU A 135 -0.59 1.92 -8.70
N VAL A 136 -0.61 1.88 -7.38
CA VAL A 136 0.59 1.60 -6.57
C VAL A 136 0.31 0.47 -5.59
N VAL A 137 1.15 -0.55 -5.60
CA VAL A 137 1.06 -1.68 -4.67
C VAL A 137 2.16 -1.57 -3.62
N ILE A 138 1.83 -1.74 -2.35
CA ILE A 138 2.82 -1.80 -1.27
C ILE A 138 3.30 -3.25 -1.12
N GLY A 139 4.55 -3.46 -1.52
CA GLY A 139 5.29 -4.70 -1.37
C GLY A 139 6.11 -4.76 -0.08
N THR A 140 7.30 -5.35 -0.17
CA THR A 140 8.29 -5.42 0.92
C THR A 140 9.65 -5.81 0.37
N VAL A 141 10.74 -5.36 0.99
CA VAL A 141 12.09 -5.85 0.67
C VAL A 141 12.26 -7.34 0.98
N SER A 142 11.49 -7.89 1.92
CA SER A 142 11.51 -9.34 2.21
C SER A 142 11.04 -10.22 1.04
N ALA A 143 10.43 -9.64 0.01
CA ALA A 143 10.06 -10.31 -1.24
C ALA A 143 11.28 -10.57 -2.15
N VAL A 144 12.37 -9.87 -1.94
CA VAL A 144 13.56 -9.88 -2.81
C VAL A 144 14.84 -10.26 -2.08
N GLU A 145 14.81 -10.25 -0.74
CA GLU A 145 15.95 -10.60 0.10
C GLU A 145 15.48 -11.38 1.33
N VAL A 146 16.19 -12.46 1.67
CA VAL A 146 15.80 -13.30 2.81
C VAL A 146 16.10 -12.57 4.12
N SER A 147 15.05 -12.30 4.88
CA SER A 147 15.13 -11.68 6.19
C SER A 147 14.18 -12.37 7.18
N GLY A 148 14.71 -12.99 8.21
CA GLY A 148 13.92 -13.58 9.28
C GLY A 148 13.49 -15.03 9.06
N PRO A 149 12.56 -15.55 9.89
CA PRO A 149 12.15 -16.94 9.89
C PRO A 149 11.31 -17.31 8.66
N ARG A 150 11.30 -18.60 8.32
CA ARG A 150 10.47 -19.16 7.25
C ARG A 150 8.98 -18.96 7.56
N ARG A 151 8.33 -18.11 6.77
CA ARG A 151 6.89 -17.77 6.84
C ARG A 151 6.34 -17.50 5.44
N PRO A 152 5.02 -17.61 5.22
CA PRO A 152 4.42 -17.35 3.91
C PRO A 152 4.65 -15.93 3.38
N TYR A 153 4.69 -14.93 4.26
CA TYR A 153 4.69 -13.51 3.92
C TYR A 153 5.65 -13.11 2.79
N SER A 154 6.93 -13.44 2.90
CA SER A 154 7.93 -13.05 1.88
C SER A 154 7.64 -13.68 0.53
N ALA A 155 7.22 -14.97 0.52
CA ALA A 155 6.92 -15.70 -0.70
C ALA A 155 5.66 -15.16 -1.40
N VAL A 156 4.59 -14.89 -0.65
CA VAL A 156 3.35 -14.35 -1.23
C VAL A 156 3.54 -12.92 -1.71
N LYS A 157 4.28 -12.08 -0.98
CA LYS A 157 4.61 -10.71 -1.43
C LYS A 157 5.54 -10.70 -2.65
N ALA A 158 6.40 -11.71 -2.81
CA ALA A 158 7.25 -11.83 -4.01
C ALA A 158 6.42 -12.02 -5.28
N ALA A 159 5.28 -12.71 -5.21
CA ALA A 159 4.38 -12.88 -6.35
C ALA A 159 3.82 -11.56 -6.89
N LEU A 160 3.75 -10.51 -6.07
CA LEU A 160 3.26 -9.20 -6.50
C LEU A 160 4.23 -8.47 -7.45
N ILE A 161 5.52 -8.79 -7.42
CA ILE A 161 6.52 -8.13 -8.27
C ILE A 161 6.26 -8.40 -9.76
N PRO A 162 6.22 -9.67 -10.24
CA PRO A 162 5.87 -9.96 -11.61
C PRO A 162 4.41 -9.60 -11.94
N TYR A 163 3.47 -9.73 -10.98
CA TYR A 163 2.08 -9.34 -11.19
C TYR A 163 1.98 -7.84 -11.56
N VAL A 164 2.55 -6.95 -10.76
CA VAL A 164 2.51 -5.50 -11.04
C VAL A 164 3.26 -5.16 -12.34
N LYS A 165 4.34 -5.89 -12.65
CA LYS A 165 5.06 -5.69 -13.91
C LYS A 165 4.22 -6.05 -15.13
N ASN A 166 3.46 -7.14 -15.08
CA ASN A 166 2.52 -7.53 -16.13
C ASN A 166 1.37 -6.52 -16.22
N LEU A 167 0.75 -6.18 -15.08
CA LEU A 167 -0.33 -5.20 -15.01
C LEU A 167 0.08 -3.83 -15.61
N ALA A 168 1.32 -3.40 -15.37
CA ALA A 168 1.86 -2.18 -15.96
C ALA A 168 1.90 -2.23 -17.49
N ARG A 169 2.23 -3.38 -18.08
CA ARG A 169 2.26 -3.57 -19.54
C ARG A 169 0.85 -3.61 -20.13
N ASP A 170 -0.07 -4.27 -19.45
CA ASP A 170 -1.45 -4.42 -19.91
C ASP A 170 -2.23 -3.09 -19.86
N LEU A 171 -1.95 -2.26 -18.85
CA LEU A 171 -2.64 -1.00 -18.63
C LEU A 171 -1.96 0.22 -19.29
N ALA A 172 -0.68 0.14 -19.67
CA ALA A 172 0.02 1.26 -20.29
C ALA A 172 -0.65 1.78 -21.59
N PRO A 173 -1.17 0.93 -22.52
CA PRO A 173 -1.92 1.40 -23.69
C PRO A 173 -3.19 2.19 -23.36
N LYS A 174 -3.71 2.02 -22.13
CA LYS A 174 -4.90 2.69 -21.61
C LYS A 174 -4.55 3.92 -20.74
N ASN A 175 -3.29 4.35 -20.80
CA ASN A 175 -2.76 5.47 -20.04
C ASN A 175 -2.89 5.31 -18.50
N VAL A 176 -2.76 4.09 -18.02
CA VAL A 176 -2.72 3.76 -16.58
C VAL A 176 -1.35 3.19 -16.25
N ARG A 177 -0.71 3.72 -15.23
CA ARG A 177 0.58 3.26 -14.72
C ARG A 177 0.37 2.32 -13.52
N ALA A 178 1.19 1.29 -13.40
CA ALA A 178 1.20 0.42 -12.22
C ALA A 178 2.64 0.25 -11.71
N ASN A 179 2.85 0.54 -10.43
CA ASN A 179 4.17 0.47 -9.79
C ASN A 179 4.07 -0.22 -8.42
N LEU A 180 5.21 -0.64 -7.91
CA LEU A 180 5.34 -1.25 -6.60
C LEU A 180 6.31 -0.43 -5.74
N VAL A 181 5.97 -0.23 -4.47
CA VAL A 181 6.89 0.32 -3.46
C VAL A 181 7.23 -0.80 -2.49
N SER A 182 8.52 -1.05 -2.25
CA SER A 182 8.99 -2.08 -1.33
C SER A 182 9.63 -1.46 -0.10
N PRO A 183 8.88 -1.29 1.01
CA PRO A 183 9.42 -0.78 2.26
C PRO A 183 10.41 -1.75 2.91
N GLY A 184 11.40 -1.21 3.63
CA GLY A 184 12.24 -1.92 4.56
C GLY A 184 11.60 -2.06 5.96
N THR A 185 12.40 -1.86 6.99
CA THR A 185 11.96 -1.85 8.39
C THR A 185 11.30 -0.51 8.72
N ILE A 186 9.98 -0.47 8.85
CA ILE A 186 9.21 0.76 9.11
C ILE A 186 8.64 0.72 10.52
N TYR A 187 8.99 1.70 11.34
CA TYR A 187 8.57 1.80 12.73
C TYR A 187 7.42 2.80 12.90
N PHE A 188 6.36 2.37 13.57
CA PHE A 188 5.30 3.23 14.08
C PHE A 188 4.61 2.59 15.29
N LYS A 189 3.99 3.40 16.14
CA LYS A 189 3.29 2.93 17.36
C LYS A 189 2.14 1.99 16.98
N GLY A 190 2.08 0.82 17.61
CA GLY A 190 1.11 -0.23 17.30
C GLY A 190 1.42 -1.01 16.01
N GLY A 191 2.55 -0.73 15.36
CA GLY A 191 3.06 -1.52 14.22
C GLY A 191 3.87 -2.73 14.67
N VAL A 192 4.30 -3.49 13.67
CA VAL A 192 5.06 -4.73 13.85
C VAL A 192 6.35 -4.50 14.64
N TRP A 193 7.15 -3.52 14.24
CA TRP A 193 8.42 -3.26 14.89
C TRP A 193 8.27 -2.68 16.29
N ASN A 194 7.16 -1.99 16.59
CA ASN A 194 6.84 -1.60 17.96
C ASN A 194 6.48 -2.82 18.83
N MET A 195 5.73 -3.81 18.29
CA MET A 195 5.49 -5.07 19.00
C MET A 195 6.77 -5.89 19.19
N VAL A 196 7.64 -5.91 18.19
CA VAL A 196 8.96 -6.58 18.28
C VAL A 196 9.85 -5.91 19.31
N GLU A 197 9.88 -4.58 19.37
CA GLU A 197 10.61 -3.83 20.39
C GLU A 197 10.18 -4.19 21.80
N GLN A 198 8.87 -4.31 22.02
CA GLN A 198 8.31 -4.64 23.34
C GLN A 198 8.46 -6.12 23.72
N GLY A 199 8.28 -7.02 22.75
CA GLY A 199 8.29 -8.47 23.00
C GLY A 199 9.63 -9.16 22.79
N MET A 200 10.51 -8.61 21.95
CA MET A 200 11.79 -9.20 21.55
C MET A 200 12.88 -8.11 21.37
N PRO A 201 13.27 -7.40 22.44
CA PRO A 201 14.14 -6.21 22.34
C PRO A 201 15.52 -6.52 21.75
N ASP A 202 16.10 -7.67 22.00
CA ASP A 202 17.40 -8.06 21.42
C ASP A 202 17.30 -8.28 19.90
N TYR A 203 16.19 -8.87 19.44
CA TYR A 203 15.92 -9.01 18.00
C TYR A 203 15.69 -7.64 17.36
N PHE A 204 14.95 -6.75 18.01
CA PHE A 204 14.76 -5.37 17.56
C PHE A 204 16.10 -4.64 17.41
N LYS A 205 16.96 -4.72 18.42
CA LYS A 205 18.31 -4.12 18.40
C LYS A 205 19.17 -4.67 17.25
N THR A 206 19.10 -5.99 17.02
CA THR A 206 19.80 -6.65 15.91
C THR A 206 19.28 -6.17 14.56
N ALA A 207 17.96 -6.07 14.41
CA ALA A 207 17.33 -5.58 13.17
C ALA A 207 17.66 -4.10 12.93
N LEU A 208 17.66 -3.27 13.97
CA LEU A 208 18.05 -1.87 13.90
C LEU A 208 19.51 -1.72 13.44
N GLY A 209 20.42 -2.53 13.97
CA GLY A 209 21.84 -2.51 13.61
C GLY A 209 22.13 -2.90 12.15
N ARG A 210 21.17 -3.51 11.45
CA ARG A 210 21.28 -3.83 10.03
C ARG A 210 20.94 -2.65 9.10
N ASN A 211 20.35 -1.58 9.64
CA ASN A 211 20.00 -0.41 8.85
C ASN A 211 21.22 0.51 8.67
N PRO A 212 21.74 0.71 7.47
CA PRO A 212 22.90 1.56 7.26
C PRO A 212 22.67 3.02 7.68
N MET A 213 21.42 3.50 7.63
CA MET A 213 21.05 4.84 8.11
C MET A 213 20.95 4.93 9.64
N GLY A 214 21.21 3.86 10.40
CA GLY A 214 21.20 3.83 11.86
C GLY A 214 19.81 3.94 12.49
N ARG A 215 18.74 3.89 11.71
CA ARG A 215 17.36 3.96 12.18
C ARG A 215 16.41 3.16 11.28
N MET A 216 15.24 2.84 11.78
CA MET A 216 14.13 2.37 10.95
C MET A 216 13.49 3.56 10.22
N GLY A 217 12.86 3.29 9.09
CA GLY A 217 12.06 4.28 8.37
C GLY A 217 10.73 4.56 9.06
N THR A 218 10.07 5.64 8.64
CA THR A 218 8.73 6.02 9.10
C THR A 218 7.67 5.77 8.03
N PRO A 219 6.39 5.68 8.39
CA PRO A 219 5.30 5.61 7.43
C PRO A 219 5.31 6.73 6.40
N GLU A 220 5.66 7.95 6.82
CA GLU A 220 5.70 9.15 5.98
C GLU A 220 6.78 9.04 4.89
N GLU A 221 7.91 8.39 5.17
CA GLU A 221 8.95 8.16 4.16
C GLU A 221 8.48 7.22 3.05
N VAL A 222 7.67 6.20 3.40
CA VAL A 222 7.03 5.33 2.42
C VAL A 222 5.90 6.05 1.69
N ALA A 223 5.13 6.90 2.39
CA ALA A 223 4.08 7.71 1.80
C ALA A 223 4.64 8.66 0.73
N ASN A 224 5.77 9.34 0.99
CA ASN A 224 6.45 10.21 0.03
C ASN A 224 6.77 9.47 -1.28
N ALA A 225 7.36 8.27 -1.20
CA ALA A 225 7.66 7.45 -2.36
C ALA A 225 6.38 7.01 -3.12
N THR A 226 5.36 6.62 -2.38
CA THR A 226 4.08 6.14 -2.93
C THR A 226 3.33 7.26 -3.63
N VAL A 227 3.19 8.42 -3.01
CA VAL A 227 2.46 9.57 -3.54
C VAL A 227 3.20 10.18 -4.73
N PHE A 228 4.54 10.19 -4.72
CA PHE A 228 5.31 10.54 -5.90
C PHE A 228 5.00 9.61 -7.09
N LEU A 229 5.03 8.29 -6.90
CA LEU A 229 4.69 7.33 -7.97
C LEU A 229 3.22 7.44 -8.40
N ALA A 230 2.31 7.79 -7.50
CA ALA A 230 0.91 8.03 -7.82
C ALA A 230 0.71 9.30 -8.67
N SER A 231 1.59 10.28 -8.54
CA SER A 231 1.45 11.61 -9.11
C SER A 231 1.74 11.68 -10.62
N PRO A 232 1.22 12.69 -11.34
CA PRO A 232 1.60 13.00 -12.71
C PRO A 232 3.10 13.24 -12.92
N ARG A 233 3.86 13.55 -11.87
CA ARG A 233 5.32 13.72 -11.96
C ARG A 233 6.07 12.43 -12.25
N ALA A 234 5.44 11.28 -11.99
CA ALA A 234 5.94 9.96 -12.35
C ALA A 234 5.37 9.44 -13.69
N SER A 235 4.97 10.33 -14.61
CA SER A 235 4.25 9.98 -15.85
C SER A 235 4.97 8.99 -16.76
N PHE A 236 6.29 8.87 -16.66
CA PHE A 236 7.08 7.91 -17.44
C PHE A 236 7.62 6.74 -16.62
N ILE A 237 7.08 6.55 -15.39
CA ILE A 237 7.46 5.45 -14.49
C ILE A 237 6.28 4.48 -14.40
N THR A 238 6.45 3.28 -14.98
CA THR A 238 5.49 2.18 -14.88
C THR A 238 6.21 0.84 -14.84
N GLY A 239 5.70 -0.13 -14.08
CA GLY A 239 6.33 -1.43 -13.85
C GLY A 239 7.60 -1.37 -13.01
N ALA A 240 7.84 -0.29 -12.29
CA ALA A 240 8.97 -0.16 -11.37
C ALA A 240 8.66 -0.80 -10.01
N ASN A 241 9.72 -1.29 -9.36
CA ASN A 241 9.72 -1.62 -7.93
C ASN A 241 10.65 -0.64 -7.22
N LEU A 242 10.08 0.37 -6.58
CA LEU A 242 10.84 1.37 -5.83
C LEU A 242 11.11 0.87 -4.42
N VAL A 243 12.37 0.59 -4.13
CA VAL A 243 12.81 0.18 -2.79
C VAL A 243 12.94 1.42 -1.90
N CYS A 244 12.30 1.37 -0.72
CA CYS A 244 12.30 2.42 0.29
C CYS A 244 12.69 1.82 1.64
N ASP A 245 14.01 1.60 1.85
CA ASP A 245 14.52 0.72 2.91
C ASP A 245 15.74 1.25 3.68
N GLY A 246 16.21 2.45 3.39
CA GLY A 246 17.40 3.01 4.04
C GLY A 246 18.70 2.27 3.71
N GLY A 247 18.72 1.51 2.61
CA GLY A 247 19.89 0.75 2.16
C GLY A 247 20.09 -0.60 2.86
N ILE A 248 19.05 -1.14 3.51
CA ILE A 248 19.15 -2.42 4.24
C ILE A 248 19.35 -3.62 3.29
N THR A 249 18.77 -3.58 2.08
CA THR A 249 18.99 -4.61 1.07
C THR A 249 20.36 -4.43 0.39
N GLN A 250 21.04 -5.54 0.15
CA GLN A 250 22.40 -5.55 -0.41
C GLN A 250 22.44 -5.96 -1.89
N ARG A 251 21.31 -6.42 -2.43
CA ARG A 251 21.25 -6.83 -3.82
C ARG A 251 21.32 -5.63 -4.76
N VAL A 252 22.07 -5.78 -5.84
CA VAL A 252 22.01 -4.86 -6.98
C VAL A 252 20.81 -5.27 -7.84
N GLY A 253 19.81 -4.39 -7.91
CA GLY A 253 18.60 -4.62 -8.73
C GLY A 253 18.81 -4.08 -10.14
N PHE A 254 18.70 -4.93 -11.14
CA PHE A 254 18.61 -4.55 -12.55
C PHE A 254 17.22 -4.93 -13.07
#